data_3804a6080736bddab025bc56ea6010fc
#
_entry.id   3804a6080736bddab025bc56ea6010fc
#
_cell.length_a   1.000
_cell.length_b   1.000
_cell.length_c   1.000
_cell.angle_alpha   90.00
_cell.angle_beta   90.00
_cell.angle_gamma   90.00
#
_symmetry.space_group_name_H-M   'P 1'
#
loop_
_entity.id
_entity.type
_entity.pdbx_description
1 polymer ?
#
loop_
_entity_poly.entity_id
_entity_poly.type
_entity_poly.pdbx_seq_one_letter_code
_entity_poly.pdbx_strand_id
1 'polypeptide(L)'
;METTLIILKPDAVQRGLMGRILARFEDKGLQVVGCKLMQIPASLAEKHYEAHKSKPFYAGLVKFMTSSPVLVLALRGNGAITIARNMMGATFGSKANPGTIRGDFGVSNSFNLIHGSDSPEAAERELKLFFAPGEVLSWKRDGDGWIYDTSGGKIE
;
A
#
# COMPACT_ATOMS: atom_id res chain seq x y z
N MET A 1 4.22 -13.31 10.52
CA MET A 1 3.90 -12.86 9.13
C MET A 1 2.55 -12.16 9.16
N GLU A 2 2.48 -10.94 8.65
CA GLU A 2 1.25 -10.15 8.53
C GLU A 2 1.05 -9.69 7.09
N THR A 3 -0.14 -9.26 6.74
CA THR A 3 -0.46 -8.76 5.40
C THR A 3 -0.97 -7.32 5.53
N THR A 4 -0.46 -6.43 4.69
CA THR A 4 -0.86 -5.01 4.61
C THR A 4 -1.49 -4.70 3.26
N LEU A 5 -2.41 -3.73 3.25
CA LEU A 5 -2.93 -3.17 2.01
C LEU A 5 -2.07 -2.00 1.57
N ILE A 6 -1.72 -1.97 0.29
CA ILE A 6 -1.10 -0.84 -0.39
C ILE A 6 -2.00 -0.43 -1.55
N ILE A 7 -2.17 0.87 -1.74
CA ILE A 7 -2.82 1.41 -2.93
C ILE A 7 -1.85 2.40 -3.59
N LEU A 8 -1.44 2.11 -4.81
CA LEU A 8 -0.79 3.10 -5.65
C LEU A 8 -1.88 3.98 -6.25
N LYS A 9 -1.86 5.25 -5.85
CA LYS A 9 -2.92 6.23 -6.14
C LYS A 9 -2.95 6.62 -7.62
N PRO A 10 -4.00 7.31 -8.08
CA PRO A 10 -4.12 7.71 -9.48
C PRO A 10 -2.90 8.43 -10.05
N ASP A 11 -2.25 9.28 -9.27
CA ASP A 11 -1.03 9.98 -9.69
C ASP A 11 0.15 9.05 -9.94
N ALA A 12 0.34 8.01 -9.12
CA ALA A 12 1.38 7.01 -9.35
C ALA A 12 1.13 6.20 -10.62
N VAL A 13 -0.12 5.83 -10.89
CA VAL A 13 -0.51 5.09 -12.10
C VAL A 13 -0.34 5.97 -13.34
N GLN A 14 -0.88 7.18 -13.33
CA GLN A 14 -0.79 8.14 -14.45
C GLN A 14 0.65 8.52 -14.79
N ARG A 15 1.53 8.57 -13.80
CA ARG A 15 2.95 8.88 -14.00
C ARG A 15 3.80 7.67 -14.39
N GLY A 16 3.20 6.47 -14.55
CA GLY A 16 3.92 5.27 -14.93
C GLY A 16 4.89 4.76 -13.85
N LEU A 17 4.58 4.98 -12.57
CA LEU A 17 5.45 4.63 -11.45
C LEU A 17 5.12 3.27 -10.82
N MET A 18 4.09 2.56 -11.29
CA MET A 18 3.65 1.30 -10.69
C MET A 18 4.79 0.28 -10.55
N GLY A 19 5.50 0.01 -11.61
CA GLY A 19 6.60 -0.97 -11.61
C GLY A 19 7.74 -0.58 -10.69
N ARG A 20 8.12 0.71 -10.68
CA ARG A 20 9.21 1.21 -9.81
C ARG A 20 8.86 1.12 -8.32
N ILE A 21 7.62 1.41 -7.96
CA ILE A 21 7.17 1.34 -6.57
C ILE A 21 7.01 -0.11 -6.14
N LEU A 22 6.39 -0.95 -6.98
CA LEU A 22 6.22 -2.38 -6.71
C LEU A 22 7.59 -3.06 -6.52
N ALA A 23 8.55 -2.78 -7.39
CA ALA A 23 9.89 -3.33 -7.30
C ALA A 23 10.56 -3.04 -5.95
N ARG A 24 10.37 -1.85 -5.38
CA ARG A 24 10.93 -1.51 -4.06
C ARG A 24 10.43 -2.45 -2.96
N PHE A 25 9.16 -2.81 -2.98
CA PHE A 25 8.59 -3.75 -2.00
C PHE A 25 9.13 -5.17 -2.20
N GLU A 26 9.26 -5.62 -3.46
CA GLU A 26 9.83 -6.92 -3.78
C GLU A 26 11.32 -6.97 -3.42
N ASP A 27 12.09 -5.93 -3.74
CA ASP A 27 13.52 -5.80 -3.38
C ASP A 27 13.72 -5.83 -1.85
N LYS A 28 12.77 -5.26 -1.10
CA LYS A 28 12.78 -5.30 0.37
C LYS A 28 12.47 -6.69 0.94
N GLY A 29 11.96 -7.60 0.13
CA GLY A 29 11.60 -8.95 0.53
C GLY A 29 10.13 -9.15 0.89
N LEU A 30 9.27 -8.14 0.70
CA LEU A 30 7.82 -8.30 0.89
C LEU A 30 7.24 -9.14 -0.25
N GLN A 31 6.37 -10.08 0.10
CA GLN A 31 5.74 -10.97 -0.85
C GLN A 31 4.43 -10.39 -1.36
N VAL A 32 4.24 -10.33 -2.68
CA VAL A 32 2.95 -9.99 -3.27
C VAL A 32 2.02 -11.19 -3.17
N VAL A 33 0.92 -11.04 -2.47
CA VAL A 33 -0.12 -12.08 -2.30
C VAL A 33 -1.46 -11.69 -2.92
N GLY A 34 -1.62 -10.42 -3.30
CA GLY A 34 -2.76 -9.92 -4.06
C GLY A 34 -2.35 -8.70 -4.87
N CYS A 35 -2.88 -8.59 -6.09
CA CYS A 35 -2.54 -7.49 -6.99
C CYS A 35 -3.68 -7.28 -7.99
N LYS A 36 -4.23 -6.07 -8.06
CA LYS A 36 -5.21 -5.73 -9.09
C LYS A 36 -5.21 -4.26 -9.45
N LEU A 37 -5.33 -4.00 -10.74
CA LEU A 37 -5.61 -2.67 -11.28
C LEU A 37 -7.13 -2.48 -11.28
N MET A 38 -7.60 -1.39 -10.68
CA MET A 38 -9.04 -1.13 -10.61
C MET A 38 -9.37 0.36 -10.62
N GLN A 39 -10.57 0.67 -11.09
CA GLN A 39 -11.22 1.96 -10.88
C GLN A 39 -12.03 1.87 -9.59
N ILE A 40 -11.67 2.67 -8.58
CA ILE A 40 -12.39 2.65 -7.31
C ILE A 40 -13.77 3.30 -7.48
N PRO A 41 -14.88 2.58 -7.18
CA PRO A 41 -16.21 3.20 -7.15
C PRO A 41 -16.32 4.21 -6.00
N ALA A 42 -17.15 5.23 -6.16
CA ALA A 42 -17.37 6.25 -5.12
C ALA A 42 -17.77 5.63 -3.78
N SER A 43 -18.66 4.63 -3.77
CA SER A 43 -19.09 3.94 -2.56
C SER A 43 -17.94 3.25 -1.80
N LEU A 44 -16.99 2.67 -2.52
CA LEU A 44 -15.82 2.04 -1.92
C LEU A 44 -14.85 3.09 -1.35
N ALA A 45 -14.60 4.17 -2.08
CA ALA A 45 -13.77 5.27 -1.60
C ALA A 45 -14.35 5.91 -0.33
N GLU A 46 -15.64 6.13 -0.30
CA GLU A 46 -16.35 6.67 0.87
C GLU A 46 -16.22 5.76 2.10
N LYS A 47 -16.36 4.44 1.93
CA LYS A 47 -16.15 3.47 3.01
C LYS A 47 -14.70 3.44 3.49
N HIS A 48 -13.75 3.46 2.57
CA HIS A 48 -12.33 3.43 2.90
C HIS A 48 -11.90 4.65 3.72
N TYR A 49 -12.42 5.83 3.37
CA TYR A 49 -12.11 7.09 4.04
C TYR A 49 -13.17 7.54 5.06
N GLU A 50 -14.05 6.67 5.48
CA GLU A 50 -15.17 7.00 6.39
C GLU A 50 -14.72 7.70 7.67
N ALA A 51 -13.59 7.33 8.25
CA ALA A 51 -13.01 7.97 9.42
C ALA A 51 -12.65 9.45 9.19
N HIS A 52 -12.55 9.89 7.95
CA HIS A 52 -12.24 11.28 7.57
C HIS A 52 -13.46 12.06 7.08
N LYS A 53 -14.67 11.50 7.16
CA LYS A 53 -15.89 12.06 6.57
C LYS A 53 -16.21 13.49 7.03
N SER A 54 -15.88 13.84 8.28
CA SER A 54 -16.08 15.18 8.84
C SER A 54 -14.98 16.18 8.49
N LYS A 55 -13.89 15.75 7.85
CA LYS A 55 -12.73 16.61 7.57
C LYS A 55 -12.89 17.37 6.25
N PRO A 56 -12.37 18.62 6.17
CA PRO A 56 -12.51 19.45 4.97
C PRO A 56 -11.94 18.83 3.69
N PHE A 57 -10.91 17.99 3.80
CA PHE A 57 -10.24 17.35 2.65
C PHE A 57 -10.96 16.09 2.14
N TYR A 58 -11.99 15.60 2.83
CA TYR A 58 -12.65 14.33 2.51
C TYR A 58 -13.20 14.28 1.07
N ALA A 59 -13.99 15.30 0.68
CA ALA A 59 -14.59 15.35 -0.65
C ALA A 59 -13.52 15.37 -1.77
N GLY A 60 -12.46 16.14 -1.58
CA GLY A 60 -11.33 16.20 -2.51
C GLY A 60 -10.58 14.86 -2.60
N LEU A 61 -10.39 14.19 -1.48
CA LEU A 61 -9.74 12.88 -1.42
C LEU A 61 -10.57 11.80 -2.15
N VAL A 62 -11.86 11.73 -1.92
CA VAL A 62 -12.77 10.81 -2.62
C VAL A 62 -12.75 11.09 -4.13
N LYS A 63 -12.85 12.36 -4.53
CA LYS A 63 -12.77 12.77 -5.94
C LYS A 63 -11.44 12.34 -6.57
N PHE A 64 -10.34 12.57 -5.88
CA PHE A 64 -9.01 12.18 -6.37
C PHE A 64 -8.88 10.66 -6.52
N MET A 65 -9.24 9.89 -5.50
CA MET A 65 -9.10 8.43 -5.50
C MET A 65 -9.99 7.72 -6.51
N THR A 66 -11.08 8.37 -6.95
CA THR A 66 -12.00 7.85 -7.98
C THR A 66 -11.74 8.40 -9.38
N SER A 67 -10.77 9.30 -9.53
CA SER A 67 -10.53 10.02 -10.80
C SER A 67 -9.87 9.20 -11.89
N SER A 68 -9.16 8.14 -11.53
CA SER A 68 -8.39 7.31 -12.46
C SER A 68 -8.08 5.96 -11.81
N PRO A 69 -7.66 4.93 -12.57
CA PRO A 69 -7.29 3.64 -12.01
C PRO A 69 -6.21 3.74 -10.93
N VAL A 70 -6.26 2.81 -9.99
CA VAL A 70 -5.27 2.58 -8.93
C VAL A 70 -4.75 1.16 -9.02
N LEU A 71 -3.55 0.92 -8.50
CA LEU A 71 -3.03 -0.43 -8.29
C LEU A 71 -3.16 -0.80 -6.82
N VAL A 72 -3.94 -1.83 -6.54
CA VAL A 72 -4.16 -2.35 -5.17
C VAL A 72 -3.29 -3.58 -4.97
N LEU A 73 -2.52 -3.59 -3.89
CA LEU A 73 -1.62 -4.67 -3.53
C LEU A 73 -1.94 -5.19 -2.13
N ALA A 74 -1.86 -6.49 -1.95
CA ALA A 74 -1.72 -7.14 -0.66
C ALA A 74 -0.28 -7.64 -0.53
N LEU A 75 0.46 -7.09 0.42
CA LEU A 75 1.86 -7.43 0.66
C LEU A 75 2.01 -8.15 1.99
N ARG A 76 2.71 -9.27 1.98
CA ARG A 76 2.93 -10.13 3.15
C ARG A 76 4.40 -10.12 3.56
N GLY A 77 4.65 -10.05 4.87
CA GLY A 77 6.00 -10.13 5.43
C GLY A 77 5.99 -10.08 6.96
N ASN A 78 7.14 -10.31 7.57
CA ASN A 78 7.32 -10.05 8.99
C ASN A 78 7.41 -8.54 9.21
N GLY A 79 6.51 -7.97 10.01
CA GLY A 79 6.44 -6.51 10.20
C GLY A 79 6.05 -5.72 8.95
N ALA A 80 5.30 -6.32 8.01
CA ALA A 80 4.99 -5.73 6.70
C ALA A 80 4.34 -4.34 6.80
N ILE A 81 3.46 -4.13 7.78
CA ILE A 81 2.78 -2.83 7.97
C ILE A 81 3.80 -1.73 8.28
N THR A 82 4.65 -1.95 9.28
CA THR A 82 5.67 -0.98 9.69
C THR A 82 6.72 -0.77 8.59
N ILE A 83 7.19 -1.85 7.99
CA ILE A 83 8.18 -1.79 6.90
C ILE A 83 7.63 -0.98 5.73
N ALA A 84 6.43 -1.29 5.27
CA ALA A 84 5.82 -0.58 4.15
C ALA A 84 5.62 0.91 4.47
N ARG A 85 5.15 1.26 5.66
CA ARG A 85 5.00 2.65 6.10
C ARG A 85 6.33 3.40 6.12
N ASN A 86 7.39 2.79 6.61
CA ASN A 86 8.74 3.38 6.59
C ASN A 86 9.24 3.60 5.16
N MET A 87 8.99 2.65 4.26
CA MET A 87 9.35 2.79 2.85
C MET A 87 8.55 3.87 2.13
N MET A 88 7.30 4.10 2.51
CA MET A 88 6.47 5.16 1.95
C MET A 88 6.97 6.55 2.30
N GLY A 89 7.47 6.73 3.51
CA GLY A 89 7.90 8.02 4.04
C GLY A 89 6.75 8.89 4.57
N ALA A 90 7.10 10.13 4.97
CA ALA A 90 6.15 11.09 5.52
C ALA A 90 4.97 11.35 4.57
N THR A 91 3.80 11.65 5.13
CA THR A 91 2.55 11.86 4.38
C THR A 91 2.69 12.93 3.30
N PHE A 92 3.40 14.00 3.57
CA PHE A 92 3.65 15.07 2.61
C PHE A 92 4.96 14.84 1.86
N GLY A 93 4.86 14.65 0.53
CA GLY A 93 6.02 14.36 -0.31
C GLY A 93 7.13 15.40 -0.18
N SER A 94 6.77 16.68 -0.07
CA SER A 94 7.73 17.78 0.12
C SER A 94 8.56 17.68 1.42
N LYS A 95 8.09 16.90 2.38
CA LYS A 95 8.75 16.69 3.70
C LYS A 95 9.28 15.27 3.87
N ALA A 96 9.02 14.39 2.91
CA ALA A 96 9.48 13.01 2.99
C ALA A 96 10.98 12.93 2.70
N ASN A 97 11.68 12.10 3.44
CA ASN A 97 13.11 11.93 3.25
C ASN A 97 13.43 11.25 1.91
N PRO A 98 14.50 11.68 1.22
CA PRO A 98 15.04 10.95 0.08
C PRO A 98 15.29 9.47 0.43
N GLY A 99 15.09 8.58 -0.53
CA GLY A 99 15.12 7.13 -0.32
C GLY A 99 13.76 6.53 0.01
N THR A 100 12.81 7.30 0.53
CA THR A 100 11.42 6.87 0.65
C THR A 100 10.68 7.05 -0.67
N ILE A 101 9.58 6.33 -0.85
CA ILE A 101 8.76 6.42 -2.08
C ILE A 101 8.29 7.86 -2.31
N ARG A 102 7.74 8.48 -1.29
CA ARG A 102 7.28 9.87 -1.38
C ARG A 102 8.42 10.87 -1.50
N GLY A 103 9.53 10.61 -0.83
CA GLY A 103 10.71 11.47 -0.92
C GLY A 103 11.36 11.47 -2.30
N ASP A 104 11.36 10.33 -2.99
CA ASP A 104 11.97 10.21 -4.30
C ASP A 104 11.03 10.64 -5.44
N PHE A 105 9.72 10.42 -5.29
CA PHE A 105 8.77 10.59 -6.40
C PHE A 105 7.72 11.67 -6.18
N GLY A 106 7.47 12.12 -4.97
CA GLY A 106 6.39 13.05 -4.66
C GLY A 106 6.85 14.43 -4.23
N VAL A 107 6.59 15.46 -5.03
CA VAL A 107 6.81 16.87 -4.64
C VAL A 107 5.56 17.50 -4.03
N SER A 108 4.39 16.95 -4.34
CA SER A 108 3.09 17.47 -3.87
C SER A 108 2.73 16.90 -2.50
N ASN A 109 2.03 17.69 -1.72
CA ASN A 109 1.48 17.24 -0.44
C ASN A 109 0.20 16.40 -0.64
N SER A 110 -0.64 16.78 -1.61
CA SER A 110 -1.92 16.10 -1.87
C SER A 110 -1.76 14.89 -2.79
N PHE A 111 -0.92 15.00 -3.83
CA PHE A 111 -0.60 13.91 -4.74
C PHE A 111 0.63 13.17 -4.20
N ASN A 112 0.38 12.32 -3.22
CA ASN A 112 1.44 11.65 -2.46
C ASN A 112 1.59 10.15 -2.77
N LEU A 113 1.11 9.72 -3.95
CA LEU A 113 1.43 8.48 -4.65
C LEU A 113 0.88 7.19 -4.06
N ILE A 114 0.81 7.06 -2.75
CA ILE A 114 0.63 5.75 -2.13
C ILE A 114 -0.15 5.86 -0.81
N HIS A 115 -0.99 4.86 -0.58
CA HIS A 115 -1.60 4.57 0.72
C HIS A 115 -1.06 3.22 1.23
N GLY A 116 -0.86 3.10 2.53
CA GLY A 116 -0.58 1.86 3.22
C GLY A 116 -1.32 1.81 4.54
N SER A 117 -1.80 0.62 4.91
CA SER A 117 -2.44 0.40 6.21
C SER A 117 -1.52 0.85 7.35
N ASP A 118 -2.09 1.45 8.39
CA ASP A 118 -1.34 2.02 9.51
C ASP A 118 -1.37 1.17 10.79
N SER A 119 -2.20 0.13 10.81
CA SER A 119 -2.33 -0.81 11.92
C SER A 119 -2.81 -2.18 11.45
N PRO A 120 -2.65 -3.24 12.26
CA PRO A 120 -3.23 -4.55 11.95
C PRO A 120 -4.74 -4.52 11.73
N GLU A 121 -5.46 -3.76 12.54
CA GLU A 121 -6.92 -3.58 12.44
C GLU A 121 -7.31 -2.88 11.14
N ALA A 122 -6.58 -1.83 10.78
CA ALA A 122 -6.79 -1.12 9.50
C ALA A 122 -6.48 -2.05 8.32
N ALA A 123 -5.40 -2.81 8.37
CA ALA A 123 -5.02 -3.75 7.32
C ALA A 123 -6.10 -4.81 7.10
N GLU A 124 -6.61 -5.43 8.16
CA GLU A 124 -7.68 -6.42 8.06
C GLU A 124 -8.96 -5.83 7.42
N ARG A 125 -9.37 -4.66 7.87
CA ARG A 125 -10.55 -3.96 7.36
C ARG A 125 -10.37 -3.57 5.90
N GLU A 126 -9.25 -2.97 5.55
CA GLU A 126 -8.97 -2.48 4.21
C GLU A 126 -8.79 -3.62 3.20
N LEU A 127 -8.12 -4.71 3.57
CA LEU A 127 -8.02 -5.90 2.73
C LEU A 127 -9.39 -6.47 2.38
N LYS A 128 -10.32 -6.54 3.34
CA LYS A 128 -11.70 -7.00 3.12
C LYS A 128 -12.52 -6.06 2.23
N LEU A 129 -12.23 -4.76 2.26
CA LEU A 129 -12.89 -3.79 1.39
C LEU A 129 -12.45 -3.92 -0.08
N PHE A 130 -11.16 -4.15 -0.32
CA PHE A 130 -10.57 -4.09 -1.65
C PHE A 130 -10.43 -5.44 -2.34
N PHE A 131 -10.34 -6.53 -1.60
CA PHE A 131 -10.20 -7.88 -2.16
C PHE A 131 -11.40 -8.75 -1.82
N ALA A 132 -11.91 -9.43 -2.85
CA ALA A 132 -12.91 -10.47 -2.67
C ALA A 132 -12.28 -11.76 -2.11
N PRO A 133 -13.07 -12.68 -1.50
CA PRO A 133 -12.58 -13.99 -1.08
C PRO A 133 -11.84 -14.70 -2.23
N GLY A 134 -10.62 -15.19 -1.96
CA GLY A 134 -9.78 -15.87 -2.94
C GLY A 134 -8.89 -14.99 -3.80
N GLU A 135 -9.03 -13.66 -3.74
CA GLU A 135 -8.15 -12.74 -4.47
C GLU A 135 -6.81 -12.50 -3.75
N VAL A 136 -6.74 -12.74 -2.45
CA VAL A 136 -5.47 -12.77 -1.68
C VAL A 136 -5.05 -14.22 -1.56
N LEU A 137 -3.93 -14.56 -2.19
CA LEU A 137 -3.46 -15.93 -2.30
C LEU A 137 -2.65 -16.37 -1.09
N SER A 138 -2.84 -17.62 -0.67
CA SER A 138 -1.97 -18.28 0.29
C SER A 138 -0.99 -19.18 -0.48
N TRP A 139 0.24 -18.71 -0.64
CA TRP A 139 1.29 -19.46 -1.34
C TRP A 139 2.63 -19.27 -0.65
N LYS A 140 3.53 -20.22 -0.84
CA LYS A 140 4.87 -20.21 -0.27
C LYS A 140 5.86 -19.80 -1.36
N ARG A 141 6.70 -18.83 -1.07
CA ARG A 141 7.82 -18.44 -1.91
C ARG A 141 9.04 -19.30 -1.54
N ASP A 142 9.67 -19.93 -2.53
CA ASP A 142 10.82 -20.78 -2.29
C ASP A 142 12.05 -20.02 -1.75
N GLY A 143 12.12 -18.72 -2.06
CA GLY A 143 13.20 -17.85 -1.62
C GLY A 143 13.12 -17.35 -0.18
N ASP A 144 12.09 -17.71 0.60
CA ASP A 144 11.89 -17.16 1.96
C ASP A 144 13.06 -17.47 2.90
N GLY A 145 13.73 -18.60 2.75
CA GLY A 145 14.92 -18.94 3.52
C GLY A 145 16.17 -18.08 3.26
N TRP A 146 16.12 -17.23 2.21
CA TRP A 146 17.15 -16.23 1.90
C TRP A 146 16.76 -14.83 2.31
N ILE A 147 15.56 -14.64 2.86
CA ILE A 147 15.02 -13.37 3.29
C ILE A 147 14.89 -13.31 4.81
N TYR A 148 14.48 -14.43 5.41
CA TYR A 148 14.24 -14.52 6.85
C TYR A 148 15.18 -15.56 7.47
N ASP A 149 15.87 -15.17 8.55
CA ASP A 149 16.57 -16.15 9.38
C ASP A 149 15.55 -16.94 10.20
N THR A 150 15.60 -18.25 10.04
CA THR A 150 14.75 -19.20 10.77
C THR A 150 15.56 -20.14 11.65
N SER A 151 16.87 -19.93 11.76
CA SER A 151 17.79 -20.80 12.51
C SER A 151 17.47 -20.85 14.02
N GLY A 152 16.90 -19.76 14.54
CA GLY A 152 16.43 -19.66 15.94
C GLY A 152 15.06 -20.27 16.22
N GLY A 153 14.42 -20.95 15.24
CA GLY A 153 13.09 -21.54 15.37
C GLY A 153 11.93 -20.53 15.28
N LYS A 154 12.23 -19.25 15.05
CA LYS A 154 11.26 -18.19 14.77
C LYS A 154 11.75 -17.39 13.55
N ILE A 155 10.82 -16.83 12.82
CA ILE A 155 11.14 -15.89 11.74
C ILE A 155 11.50 -14.54 12.38
N GLU A 156 12.68 -14.02 12.07
CA GLU A 156 13.10 -12.67 12.45
C GLU A 156 12.57 -11.61 11.49
#